data_4abc7771b983226df26f8464c80a14ff
#
_entry.id   4abc7771b983226df26f8464c80a14ff
#
_cell.length_a   1.000
_cell.length_b   1.000
_cell.length_c   1.000
_cell.angle_alpha   90.00
_cell.angle_beta   90.00
_cell.angle_gamma   90.00
#
_symmetry.space_group_name_H-M   'P 1'
#
loop_
_entity.id
_entity.type
_entity.pdbx_description
1 polymer ?
#
loop_
_entity_poly.entity_id
_entity_poly.type
_entity_poly.pdbx_seq_one_letter_code
_entity_poly.pdbx_strand_id
1 'polypeptide(L)'
;MIQRMLPRNYMPQNAAAFILAAILLVFIALPAAAKCPGIEEPTDPGAKLTREIKGSLPTHDGQRLHLVTELGTVRIHTGNSGKVEYHITLGTDASDPDSQKLLKDFELAAHPTPDGVSLRGEISGNGCTGHLWVTFDVSVPRAYNLDVTSHGGNIETEDVDGRAQLATTGGNISAGSVNGLAHFETGGGHITVKDVTGDFVASTGGGHITTGAISGNATLHTGGGHIRVVSIGGIAKLDTGEGGNISVEKSGGGLTADTRGGQIEVGEAGGQVRARTGGGGIRVVRSSGPTNLESVRGSIYLTQVNSAVRASTNAGGITAWLGPDGKLPAGCDLHSADGDIVVYIPKELQLTIDAAIQQGEDHRLVVDPAFPLKVSYDDVSNGSRVVRAAGTLNGGGEVLRLRTVAGNIQIVMSDANRQLQVYKLQMDQLQKRLVEIQKEFEEQTSNDDSKDSN
;
A
#
# COMPACT_ATOMS: atom_id res chain seq x y z
N MET A 1 -13.52 56.65 -43.24
CA MET A 1 -14.06 56.02 -42.04
C MET A 1 -13.97 54.52 -42.25
N ILE A 2 -12.93 53.89 -41.77
CA ILE A 2 -12.67 52.47 -41.99
C ILE A 2 -12.69 51.82 -40.62
N GLN A 3 -13.72 51.03 -40.37
CA GLN A 3 -13.87 50.27 -39.14
C GLN A 3 -13.28 48.88 -39.39
N ARG A 4 -12.14 48.56 -38.76
CA ARG A 4 -11.50 47.27 -38.82
C ARG A 4 -12.29 46.23 -37.99
N MET A 5 -12.77 45.17 -38.64
CA MET A 5 -13.22 43.95 -38.03
C MET A 5 -12.05 43.13 -37.51
N LEU A 6 -12.03 42.79 -36.24
CA LEU A 6 -11.18 41.79 -35.61
C LEU A 6 -11.80 40.40 -35.77
N PRO A 7 -11.02 39.34 -36.02
CA PRO A 7 -11.53 37.98 -36.12
C PRO A 7 -11.85 37.40 -34.73
N ARG A 8 -13.02 36.76 -34.62
CA ARG A 8 -13.43 35.97 -33.49
C ARG A 8 -12.50 34.77 -33.30
N ASN A 9 -11.82 34.70 -32.15
CA ASN A 9 -11.09 33.51 -31.69
C ASN A 9 -12.06 32.39 -31.44
N TYR A 10 -11.89 31.29 -32.16
CA TYR A 10 -12.45 29.98 -31.86
C TYR A 10 -11.77 29.45 -30.59
N MET A 11 -12.49 29.34 -29.49
CA MET A 11 -12.12 28.51 -28.35
C MET A 11 -12.54 27.07 -28.64
N PRO A 12 -11.66 26.09 -28.55
CA PRO A 12 -12.10 24.69 -28.53
C PRO A 12 -12.74 24.38 -27.17
N GLN A 13 -14.01 24.06 -27.21
CA GLN A 13 -14.71 23.41 -26.09
C GLN A 13 -14.18 21.98 -25.96
N ASN A 14 -13.23 21.75 -25.10
CA ASN A 14 -12.94 20.47 -24.46
C ASN A 14 -12.03 20.75 -23.25
N ALA A 15 -12.57 21.50 -22.30
CA ALA A 15 -12.07 21.47 -20.94
C ALA A 15 -12.64 20.20 -20.29
N ALA A 16 -11.90 19.09 -20.44
CA ALA A 16 -12.06 17.96 -19.56
C ALA A 16 -11.87 18.50 -18.14
N ALA A 17 -12.96 18.57 -17.42
CA ALA A 17 -12.97 18.88 -16.00
C ALA A 17 -12.07 17.88 -15.30
N PHE A 18 -10.84 18.27 -14.99
CA PHE A 18 -10.06 17.66 -13.95
C PHE A 18 -10.83 17.91 -12.65
N ILE A 19 -11.69 16.98 -12.30
CA ILE A 19 -12.10 16.80 -10.92
C ILE A 19 -10.82 16.32 -10.21
N LEU A 20 -10.00 17.27 -9.79
CA LEU A 20 -9.15 17.09 -8.61
C LEU A 20 -10.15 16.80 -7.48
N ALA A 21 -10.43 15.53 -7.24
CA ALA A 21 -10.85 15.11 -5.93
C ALA A 21 -9.66 15.46 -5.03
N ALA A 22 -9.67 16.68 -4.50
CA ALA A 22 -8.97 17.00 -3.28
C ALA A 22 -9.49 15.96 -2.29
N ILE A 23 -8.70 14.89 -2.09
CA ILE A 23 -8.80 14.10 -0.88
C ILE A 23 -8.52 15.16 0.17
N LEU A 24 -9.60 15.68 0.74
CA LEU A 24 -9.56 16.36 2.01
C LEU A 24 -9.04 15.27 2.96
N LEU A 25 -7.72 15.16 3.07
CA LEU A 25 -7.08 14.66 4.25
C LEU A 25 -7.67 15.57 5.33
N VAL A 26 -8.75 15.12 5.94
CA VAL A 26 -9.14 15.61 7.24
C VAL A 26 -7.96 15.15 8.09
N PHE A 27 -6.92 15.99 8.15
CA PHE A 27 -6.08 16.02 9.31
C PHE A 27 -7.08 16.24 10.44
N ILE A 28 -7.53 15.15 11.06
CA ILE A 28 -7.94 15.24 12.44
C ILE A 28 -6.67 15.81 13.06
N ALA A 29 -6.69 17.11 13.34
CA ALA A 29 -5.59 17.74 14.03
C ALA A 29 -5.39 16.87 15.27
N LEU A 30 -4.35 16.03 15.23
CA LEU A 30 -3.94 15.28 16.41
C LEU A 30 -3.84 16.36 17.49
N PRO A 31 -4.61 16.25 18.56
CA PRO A 31 -4.57 17.25 19.62
C PRO A 31 -3.12 17.42 20.04
N ALA A 32 -2.78 18.61 20.43
CA ALA A 32 -1.43 19.03 20.83
C ALA A 32 -0.68 17.91 21.55
N ALA A 33 0.58 17.70 21.13
CA ALA A 33 1.47 16.64 21.62
C ALA A 33 1.18 16.23 23.06
N ALA A 34 1.09 14.92 23.28
CA ALA A 34 0.85 14.35 24.61
C ALA A 34 1.68 15.11 25.64
N LYS A 35 1.06 15.56 26.70
CA LYS A 35 1.77 16.27 27.78
C LYS A 35 2.86 15.38 28.39
N CYS A 36 2.67 14.06 28.30
CA CYS A 36 3.56 13.06 28.89
C CYS A 36 3.91 11.96 27.87
N PRO A 37 5.19 11.67 27.60
CA PRO A 37 5.58 10.49 26.84
C PRO A 37 5.21 9.23 27.63
N GLY A 38 4.37 8.37 27.03
CA GLY A 38 4.11 7.02 27.55
C GLY A 38 5.38 6.17 27.43
N ILE A 39 5.62 5.30 28.40
CA ILE A 39 6.76 4.37 28.42
C ILE A 39 6.20 2.96 28.44
N GLU A 40 6.83 2.05 27.71
CA GLU A 40 6.57 0.62 27.80
C GLU A 40 6.93 0.11 29.21
N GLU A 41 6.26 -0.94 29.65
CA GLU A 41 6.51 -1.53 30.96
C GLU A 41 8.00 -1.92 31.11
N PRO A 42 8.71 -1.46 32.15
CA PRO A 42 10.12 -1.78 32.31
C PRO A 42 10.29 -3.29 32.56
N THR A 43 11.25 -3.87 31.88
CA THR A 43 11.62 -5.29 32.00
C THR A 43 12.36 -5.64 33.30
N ASP A 44 12.73 -4.63 34.11
CA ASP A 44 13.46 -4.82 35.36
C ASP A 44 12.50 -4.95 36.56
N PRO A 45 12.62 -6.00 37.41
CA PRO A 45 11.75 -6.23 38.56
C PRO A 45 12.02 -5.33 39.77
N GLY A 46 12.41 -4.07 39.56
CA GLY A 46 12.49 -3.06 40.63
C GLY A 46 11.15 -2.96 41.42
N ALA A 47 11.16 -2.35 42.60
CA ALA A 47 9.95 -2.17 43.38
C ALA A 47 8.89 -1.39 42.57
N LYS A 48 7.88 -2.09 42.03
CA LYS A 48 6.79 -1.52 41.24
C LYS A 48 5.66 -1.07 42.17
N LEU A 49 5.16 0.13 41.99
CA LEU A 49 3.91 0.59 42.60
C LEU A 49 2.81 0.53 41.56
N THR A 50 1.76 -0.25 41.81
CA THR A 50 0.64 -0.43 40.87
C THR A 50 -0.68 0.07 41.43
N ARG A 51 -1.56 0.53 40.53
CA ARG A 51 -2.93 0.93 40.84
C ARG A 51 -3.84 0.35 39.76
N GLU A 52 -4.91 -0.28 40.16
CA GLU A 52 -5.92 -0.83 39.26
C GLU A 52 -7.23 -0.05 39.35
N ILE A 53 -7.89 0.16 38.21
CA ILE A 53 -9.21 0.75 38.10
C ILE A 53 -10.08 -0.18 37.29
N LYS A 54 -11.16 -0.71 37.87
CA LYS A 54 -12.09 -1.66 37.22
C LYS A 54 -13.50 -1.12 37.24
N GLY A 55 -14.25 -1.42 36.18
CA GLY A 55 -15.65 -1.08 36.12
C GLY A 55 -16.36 -1.72 34.94
N SER A 56 -17.67 -1.51 34.89
CA SER A 56 -18.49 -1.95 33.75
C SER A 56 -19.64 -0.98 33.51
N LEU A 57 -19.99 -0.79 32.25
CA LEU A 57 -21.08 0.08 31.80
C LEU A 57 -21.99 -0.68 30.83
N PRO A 58 -23.33 -0.57 31.00
CA PRO A 58 -24.25 -1.22 30.10
C PRO A 58 -24.16 -0.67 28.69
N THR A 59 -24.29 -1.52 27.70
CA THR A 59 -24.30 -1.18 26.28
C THR A 59 -25.11 -2.17 25.46
N HIS A 60 -25.23 -1.95 24.17
CA HIS A 60 -25.93 -2.81 23.23
C HIS A 60 -25.12 -2.97 21.93
N ASP A 61 -25.38 -4.05 21.21
CA ASP A 61 -24.81 -4.29 19.90
C ASP A 61 -25.04 -3.11 18.95
N GLY A 62 -24.06 -2.81 18.11
CA GLY A 62 -24.10 -1.71 17.14
C GLY A 62 -23.76 -0.33 17.72
N GLN A 63 -23.66 -0.18 19.02
CA GLN A 63 -23.18 1.06 19.65
C GLN A 63 -21.65 1.22 19.49
N ARG A 64 -21.05 2.20 20.19
CA ARG A 64 -19.66 2.60 20.01
C ARG A 64 -18.92 2.71 21.35
N LEU A 65 -17.67 2.23 21.37
CA LEU A 65 -16.68 2.64 22.36
C LEU A 65 -15.98 3.90 21.84
N HIS A 66 -16.04 4.97 22.61
CA HIS A 66 -15.17 6.14 22.41
C HIS A 66 -14.13 6.17 23.53
N LEU A 67 -12.88 5.78 23.21
CA LEU A 67 -11.79 5.74 24.17
C LEU A 67 -10.71 6.74 23.76
N VAL A 68 -10.38 7.66 24.65
CA VAL A 68 -9.29 8.63 24.47
C VAL A 68 -8.37 8.55 25.67
N THR A 69 -7.07 8.38 25.43
CA THR A 69 -6.07 8.40 26.49
C THR A 69 -4.84 9.21 26.10
N GLU A 70 -4.26 9.93 27.05
CA GLU A 70 -3.01 10.69 26.85
C GLU A 70 -1.79 9.77 26.75
N LEU A 71 -1.85 8.57 27.33
CA LEU A 71 -0.77 7.59 27.31
C LEU A 71 -1.30 6.18 27.57
N GLY A 72 -0.52 5.20 27.18
CA GLY A 72 -0.77 3.79 27.49
C GLY A 72 -1.22 2.95 26.32
N THR A 73 -0.99 1.65 26.46
CA THR A 73 -1.43 0.62 25.51
C THR A 73 -2.91 0.34 25.73
N VAL A 74 -3.64 0.20 24.63
CA VAL A 74 -5.07 -0.14 24.65
C VAL A 74 -5.26 -1.50 24.01
N ARG A 75 -5.82 -2.43 24.77
CA ARG A 75 -6.20 -3.78 24.32
C ARG A 75 -7.71 -3.92 24.33
N ILE A 76 -8.30 -4.22 23.19
CA ILE A 76 -9.73 -4.38 23.02
C ILE A 76 -10.05 -5.87 22.80
N HIS A 77 -10.71 -6.46 23.75
CA HIS A 77 -11.23 -7.83 23.67
C HIS A 77 -12.69 -7.80 23.22
N THR A 78 -13.08 -8.75 22.39
CA THR A 78 -14.44 -8.81 21.86
C THR A 78 -15.17 -10.06 22.35
N GLY A 79 -16.42 -9.92 22.79
CA GLY A 79 -17.22 -11.00 23.33
C GLY A 79 -18.73 -10.78 23.15
N ASN A 80 -19.53 -11.62 23.78
CA ASN A 80 -21.00 -11.57 23.71
C ASN A 80 -21.62 -10.92 24.97
N SER A 81 -21.00 -9.86 25.51
CA SER A 81 -21.52 -9.19 26.71
C SER A 81 -22.33 -7.95 26.34
N GLY A 82 -23.52 -7.77 26.91
CA GLY A 82 -24.31 -6.53 26.79
C GLY A 82 -23.75 -5.37 27.65
N LYS A 83 -22.43 -5.31 27.83
CA LYS A 83 -21.73 -4.31 28.65
C LYS A 83 -20.32 -4.09 28.10
N VAL A 84 -19.77 -2.92 28.37
CA VAL A 84 -18.35 -2.64 28.26
C VAL A 84 -17.73 -2.85 29.62
N GLU A 85 -16.77 -3.75 29.74
CA GLU A 85 -15.96 -3.97 30.93
C GLU A 85 -14.57 -3.36 30.70
N TYR A 86 -14.03 -2.71 31.71
CA TYR A 86 -12.69 -2.15 31.62
C TYR A 86 -11.88 -2.49 32.88
N HIS A 87 -10.62 -2.82 32.65
CA HIS A 87 -9.60 -3.02 33.65
C HIS A 87 -8.37 -2.20 33.23
N ILE A 88 -8.06 -1.18 33.98
CA ILE A 88 -6.95 -0.29 33.69
C ILE A 88 -5.89 -0.51 34.76
N THR A 89 -4.71 -0.90 34.35
CA THR A 89 -3.55 -1.10 35.19
C THR A 89 -2.58 0.03 34.97
N LEU A 90 -2.23 0.71 36.05
CA LEU A 90 -1.22 1.75 36.08
C LEU A 90 -0.04 1.25 36.90
N GLY A 91 1.16 1.59 36.49
CA GLY A 91 2.34 1.23 37.24
C GLY A 91 3.46 2.23 37.07
N THR A 92 4.34 2.27 38.08
CA THR A 92 5.47 3.19 38.12
C THR A 92 6.59 2.65 39.00
N ASP A 93 7.76 3.26 38.94
CA ASP A 93 8.86 3.00 39.85
C ASP A 93 8.52 3.55 41.25
N ALA A 94 8.55 2.71 42.25
CA ALA A 94 8.28 3.09 43.64
C ALA A 94 9.35 3.97 44.26
N SER A 95 10.54 4.07 43.67
CA SER A 95 11.65 4.89 44.17
C SER A 95 11.60 6.36 43.69
N ASP A 96 10.79 6.65 42.64
CA ASP A 96 10.71 8.00 42.04
C ASP A 96 9.45 8.76 42.51
N PRO A 97 9.60 9.81 43.30
CA PRO A 97 8.47 10.61 43.83
C PRO A 97 7.63 11.27 42.74
N ASP A 98 8.24 11.68 41.62
CA ASP A 98 7.54 12.33 40.51
C ASP A 98 6.65 11.29 39.78
N SER A 99 7.16 10.12 39.59
CA SER A 99 6.41 8.99 39.03
C SER A 99 5.25 8.56 39.92
N GLN A 100 5.44 8.51 41.26
CA GLN A 100 4.37 8.25 42.20
C GLN A 100 3.28 9.33 42.17
N LYS A 101 3.64 10.59 41.89
CA LYS A 101 2.68 11.66 41.72
C LYS A 101 1.83 11.45 40.48
N LEU A 102 2.44 11.10 39.34
CA LEU A 102 1.70 10.78 38.09
C LEU A 102 0.69 9.66 38.29
N LEU A 103 1.06 8.61 39.04
CA LEU A 103 0.17 7.51 39.37
C LEU A 103 -1.08 7.96 40.16
N LYS A 104 -0.94 8.96 41.01
CA LYS A 104 -2.05 9.54 41.80
C LYS A 104 -2.87 10.51 40.97
N ASP A 105 -2.22 11.30 40.12
CA ASP A 105 -2.82 12.37 39.32
C ASP A 105 -3.56 11.82 38.07
N PHE A 106 -3.41 10.52 37.78
CA PHE A 106 -4.17 9.88 36.70
C PHE A 106 -5.65 9.74 37.07
N GLU A 107 -6.52 10.26 36.21
CA GLU A 107 -7.96 10.22 36.35
C GLU A 107 -8.60 9.48 35.18
N LEU A 108 -9.58 8.63 35.47
CA LEU A 108 -10.44 7.96 34.50
C LEU A 108 -11.85 8.53 34.58
N ALA A 109 -12.33 9.12 33.51
CA ALA A 109 -13.74 9.43 33.32
C ALA A 109 -14.39 8.31 32.50
N ALA A 110 -15.35 7.60 33.07
CA ALA A 110 -16.07 6.50 32.43
C ALA A 110 -17.57 6.74 32.56
N HIS A 111 -18.29 6.89 31.46
CA HIS A 111 -19.73 7.17 31.49
C HIS A 111 -20.44 6.64 30.25
N PRO A 112 -21.71 6.23 30.37
CA PRO A 112 -22.54 5.89 29.22
C PRO A 112 -22.87 7.16 28.41
N THR A 113 -22.98 7.00 27.09
CA THR A 113 -23.42 8.02 26.14
C THR A 113 -24.64 7.52 25.36
N PRO A 114 -25.40 8.38 24.69
CA PRO A 114 -26.55 7.95 23.87
C PRO A 114 -26.17 6.92 22.79
N ASP A 115 -24.96 6.95 22.28
CA ASP A 115 -24.44 6.10 21.22
C ASP A 115 -23.45 5.02 21.68
N GLY A 116 -23.29 4.85 23.02
CA GLY A 116 -22.46 3.79 23.58
C GLY A 116 -21.77 4.14 24.89
N VAL A 117 -20.47 3.99 24.94
CA VAL A 117 -19.66 4.19 26.15
C VAL A 117 -18.47 5.10 25.84
N SER A 118 -18.21 6.07 26.74
CA SER A 118 -17.03 6.93 26.69
C SER A 118 -16.09 6.60 27.86
N LEU A 119 -14.81 6.35 27.52
CA LEU A 119 -13.71 6.19 28.45
C LEU A 119 -12.65 7.26 28.14
N ARG A 120 -12.24 8.04 29.15
CA ARG A 120 -11.20 9.03 29.00
C ARG A 120 -10.20 8.93 30.14
N GLY A 121 -8.93 8.62 29.77
CA GLY A 121 -7.80 8.58 30.69
C GLY A 121 -6.93 9.82 30.50
N GLU A 122 -6.74 10.63 31.56
CA GLU A 122 -5.93 11.85 31.49
C GLU A 122 -5.14 12.05 32.79
N ILE A 123 -4.05 12.81 32.70
CA ILE A 123 -3.25 13.19 33.87
C ILE A 123 -3.57 14.63 34.23
N SER A 124 -4.06 14.83 35.45
CA SER A 124 -4.34 16.14 36.00
C SER A 124 -3.04 16.85 36.37
N GLY A 125 -2.67 17.93 35.65
CA GLY A 125 -1.48 18.73 35.99
C GLY A 125 -0.72 19.31 34.79
N ASN A 126 0.28 20.16 35.08
CA ASN A 126 1.01 20.91 34.04
C ASN A 126 2.43 20.43 33.76
N GLY A 127 2.81 19.23 34.14
CA GLY A 127 4.18 18.74 33.88
C GLY A 127 4.28 17.23 34.08
N CYS A 128 5.00 16.58 33.19
CA CYS A 128 5.33 15.17 33.29
C CYS A 128 6.81 15.03 33.56
N THR A 129 7.16 15.08 34.83
CA THR A 129 8.45 14.57 35.30
C THR A 129 8.16 13.21 35.91
N GLY A 130 8.82 12.16 35.44
CA GLY A 130 8.61 10.77 35.89
C GLY A 130 8.07 9.84 34.83
N HIS A 131 7.93 8.58 35.18
CA HIS A 131 7.59 7.47 34.30
C HIS A 131 6.30 6.76 34.77
N LEU A 132 5.30 6.72 33.93
CA LEU A 132 4.03 6.01 34.18
C LEU A 132 3.70 5.15 32.97
N TRP A 133 3.50 3.86 33.16
CA TRP A 133 2.90 2.99 32.16
C TRP A 133 1.44 2.74 32.48
N VAL A 134 0.62 2.68 31.45
CA VAL A 134 -0.81 2.45 31.59
C VAL A 134 -1.23 1.42 30.56
N THR A 135 -2.00 0.44 30.98
CA THR A 135 -2.64 -0.54 30.11
C THR A 135 -4.15 -0.47 30.30
N PHE A 136 -4.87 -0.32 29.21
CA PHE A 136 -6.32 -0.39 29.15
C PHE A 136 -6.73 -1.74 28.56
N ASP A 137 -7.22 -2.65 29.39
CA ASP A 137 -7.87 -3.88 28.93
C ASP A 137 -9.38 -3.65 28.92
N VAL A 138 -9.98 -3.57 27.73
CA VAL A 138 -11.38 -3.22 27.55
C VAL A 138 -12.09 -4.30 26.79
N SER A 139 -13.12 -4.91 27.39
CA SER A 139 -13.98 -5.89 26.73
C SER A 139 -15.26 -5.23 26.23
N VAL A 140 -15.58 -5.44 24.95
CA VAL A 140 -16.76 -4.89 24.27
C VAL A 140 -17.58 -6.00 23.61
N PRO A 141 -18.86 -5.78 23.27
CA PRO A 141 -19.58 -6.68 22.38
C PRO A 141 -18.87 -6.83 21.04
N ARG A 142 -18.91 -8.02 20.43
CA ARG A 142 -18.30 -8.23 19.11
C ARG A 142 -18.91 -7.34 18.02
N ALA A 143 -20.23 -7.17 18.04
CA ALA A 143 -20.96 -6.26 17.15
C ALA A 143 -20.90 -4.83 17.66
N TYR A 144 -19.72 -4.22 17.64
CA TYR A 144 -19.49 -2.88 18.22
C TYR A 144 -18.64 -2.01 17.32
N ASN A 145 -18.82 -0.69 17.40
CA ASN A 145 -17.95 0.26 16.70
C ASN A 145 -16.84 0.74 17.65
N LEU A 146 -15.64 0.88 17.13
CA LEU A 146 -14.48 1.35 17.88
C LEU A 146 -14.05 2.74 17.39
N ASP A 147 -13.82 3.65 18.34
CA ASP A 147 -13.26 4.97 18.13
C ASP A 147 -12.23 5.18 19.25
N VAL A 148 -10.98 4.81 18.98
CA VAL A 148 -9.91 4.73 19.96
C VAL A 148 -8.77 5.64 19.56
N THR A 149 -8.39 6.55 20.48
CA THR A 149 -7.24 7.42 20.31
C THR A 149 -6.31 7.31 21.51
N SER A 150 -5.04 6.95 21.25
CA SER A 150 -3.96 6.99 22.22
C SER A 150 -2.90 8.00 21.79
N HIS A 151 -2.40 8.84 22.70
CA HIS A 151 -1.31 9.77 22.38
C HIS A 151 0.09 9.13 22.51
N GLY A 152 0.15 7.85 22.90
CA GLY A 152 1.39 7.07 22.94
C GLY A 152 1.09 5.67 23.45
N GLY A 153 1.62 4.67 22.85
CA GLY A 153 1.34 3.26 23.14
C GLY A 153 0.58 2.57 22.02
N ASN A 154 0.61 1.26 22.09
CA ASN A 154 0.02 0.41 21.06
C ASN A 154 -1.51 0.37 21.18
N ILE A 155 -2.17 0.08 20.07
CA ILE A 155 -3.60 -0.24 20.05
C ILE A 155 -3.74 -1.64 19.46
N GLU A 156 -4.31 -2.54 20.25
CA GLU A 156 -4.54 -3.92 19.86
C GLU A 156 -6.04 -4.21 19.94
N THR A 157 -6.61 -4.88 18.95
CA THR A 157 -8.02 -5.29 18.97
C THR A 157 -8.19 -6.65 18.35
N GLU A 158 -9.03 -7.44 18.94
CA GLU A 158 -9.52 -8.69 18.36
C GLU A 158 -10.48 -8.41 17.19
N ASP A 159 -11.10 -9.49 16.65
CA ASP A 159 -12.07 -9.37 15.56
C ASP A 159 -13.28 -8.53 15.98
N VAL A 160 -13.70 -7.57 15.18
CA VAL A 160 -14.85 -6.70 15.46
C VAL A 160 -15.83 -6.64 14.29
N ASP A 161 -17.13 -6.75 14.60
CA ASP A 161 -18.22 -6.63 13.63
C ASP A 161 -18.78 -5.21 13.67
N GLY A 162 -18.05 -4.25 13.08
CA GLY A 162 -18.40 -2.84 13.09
C GLY A 162 -17.33 -1.98 12.43
N ARG A 163 -17.49 -0.65 12.54
CA ARG A 163 -16.47 0.29 12.11
C ARG A 163 -15.35 0.34 13.16
N ALA A 164 -14.10 0.39 12.71
CA ALA A 164 -12.94 0.64 13.56
C ALA A 164 -12.19 1.90 13.12
N GLN A 165 -12.10 2.87 14.01
CA GLN A 165 -11.27 4.06 13.87
C GLN A 165 -10.25 4.05 15.00
N LEU A 166 -8.97 3.82 14.65
CA LEU A 166 -7.89 3.65 15.61
C LEU A 166 -6.78 4.65 15.30
N ALA A 167 -6.37 5.42 16.29
CA ALA A 167 -5.32 6.43 16.12
C ALA A 167 -4.34 6.41 17.30
N THR A 168 -3.04 6.41 16.99
CA THR A 168 -1.98 6.60 17.99
C THR A 168 -0.89 7.52 17.47
N THR A 169 -0.20 8.26 18.34
CA THR A 169 0.88 9.14 17.88
C THR A 169 2.19 8.42 17.57
N GLY A 170 2.46 7.28 18.19
CA GLY A 170 3.76 6.60 18.00
C GLY A 170 3.73 5.09 18.04
N GLY A 171 2.75 4.49 18.70
CA GLY A 171 2.65 3.04 18.87
C GLY A 171 2.18 2.31 17.62
N ASN A 172 2.24 1.00 17.69
CA ASN A 172 1.71 0.11 16.65
C ASN A 172 0.18 0.00 16.75
N ILE A 173 -0.46 -0.27 15.62
CA ILE A 173 -1.88 -0.64 15.57
C ILE A 173 -1.96 -2.06 15.04
N SER A 174 -2.49 -2.97 15.86
CA SER A 174 -2.73 -4.37 15.48
C SER A 174 -4.21 -4.68 15.62
N ALA A 175 -4.84 -5.17 14.56
CA ALA A 175 -6.26 -5.49 14.57
C ALA A 175 -6.50 -6.89 13.98
N GLY A 176 -7.44 -7.62 14.60
CA GLY A 176 -8.03 -8.80 13.99
C GLY A 176 -8.81 -8.46 12.72
N SER A 177 -9.85 -9.22 12.42
CA SER A 177 -10.71 -8.93 11.27
C SER A 177 -11.71 -7.81 11.62
N VAL A 178 -11.83 -6.82 10.74
CA VAL A 178 -12.80 -5.73 10.85
C VAL A 178 -13.94 -5.95 9.85
N ASN A 179 -15.11 -6.35 10.33
CA ASN A 179 -16.29 -6.53 9.50
C ASN A 179 -17.03 -5.21 9.32
N GLY A 180 -16.38 -4.23 8.67
CA GLY A 180 -16.87 -2.89 8.44
C GLY A 180 -15.83 -1.99 7.82
N LEU A 181 -16.02 -0.68 7.97
CA LEU A 181 -15.04 0.32 7.53
C LEU A 181 -13.90 0.40 8.55
N ALA A 182 -12.66 0.47 8.08
CA ALA A 182 -11.49 0.63 8.93
C ALA A 182 -10.72 1.92 8.58
N HIS A 183 -10.33 2.68 9.61
CA HIS A 183 -9.48 3.86 9.46
C HIS A 183 -8.42 3.85 10.57
N PHE A 184 -7.16 3.61 10.21
CA PHE A 184 -6.06 3.48 11.15
C PHE A 184 -4.98 4.52 10.89
N GLU A 185 -4.56 5.21 11.95
CA GLU A 185 -3.50 6.22 11.87
C GLU A 185 -2.47 6.06 12.98
N THR A 186 -1.20 6.08 12.62
CA THR A 186 -0.10 6.16 13.59
C THR A 186 0.98 7.11 13.12
N GLY A 187 1.63 7.83 14.05
CA GLY A 187 2.72 8.73 13.70
C GLY A 187 3.99 8.00 13.21
N GLY A 188 4.30 6.82 13.74
CA GLY A 188 5.54 6.13 13.39
C GLY A 188 5.48 4.60 13.44
N GLY A 189 4.50 4.03 14.12
CA GLY A 189 4.36 2.61 14.35
C GLY A 189 3.88 1.83 13.11
N HIS A 190 3.90 0.53 13.24
CA HIS A 190 3.36 -0.38 12.22
C HIS A 190 1.84 -0.44 12.30
N ILE A 191 1.21 -0.67 11.16
CA ILE A 191 -0.22 -0.95 11.07
C ILE A 191 -0.39 -2.35 10.51
N THR A 192 -1.09 -3.16 11.25
CA THR A 192 -1.31 -4.55 10.93
C THR A 192 -2.78 -4.88 11.11
N VAL A 193 -3.43 -5.44 10.09
CA VAL A 193 -4.82 -5.89 10.18
C VAL A 193 -4.98 -7.19 9.43
N LYS A 194 -5.74 -8.13 10.02
CA LYS A 194 -5.96 -9.43 9.41
C LYS A 194 -6.78 -9.29 8.12
N ASP A 195 -8.04 -8.85 8.22
CA ASP A 195 -8.92 -8.65 7.07
C ASP A 195 -9.87 -7.47 7.30
N VAL A 196 -10.34 -6.84 6.22
CA VAL A 196 -11.33 -5.76 6.27
C VAL A 196 -12.42 -6.00 5.23
N THR A 197 -13.68 -6.10 5.65
CA THR A 197 -14.79 -6.31 4.70
C THR A 197 -15.30 -5.03 4.04
N GLY A 198 -15.05 -3.86 4.62
CA GLY A 198 -15.36 -2.55 4.04
C GLY A 198 -14.18 -1.90 3.35
N ASP A 199 -14.25 -0.57 3.20
CA ASP A 199 -13.13 0.24 2.76
C ASP A 199 -12.10 0.37 3.87
N PHE A 200 -10.82 0.38 3.50
CA PHE A 200 -9.70 0.53 4.42
C PHE A 200 -8.85 1.76 4.08
N VAL A 201 -8.71 2.64 5.06
CA VAL A 201 -7.80 3.77 5.01
C VAL A 201 -6.76 3.61 6.11
N ALA A 202 -5.48 3.61 5.76
CA ALA A 202 -4.40 3.54 6.74
C ALA A 202 -3.26 4.50 6.42
N SER A 203 -2.74 5.13 7.46
CA SER A 203 -1.62 6.07 7.35
C SER A 203 -0.63 5.90 8.50
N THR A 204 0.67 5.84 8.16
CA THR A 204 1.76 5.87 9.13
C THR A 204 2.90 6.76 8.65
N GLY A 205 3.60 7.43 9.57
CA GLY A 205 4.75 8.27 9.22
C GLY A 205 5.98 7.46 8.77
N GLY A 206 6.23 6.29 9.35
CA GLY A 206 7.45 5.52 9.04
C GLY A 206 7.30 4.01 9.09
N GLY A 207 6.26 3.49 9.72
CA GLY A 207 6.03 2.07 9.91
C GLY A 207 5.56 1.34 8.65
N HIS A 208 5.52 0.04 8.72
CA HIS A 208 4.97 -0.81 7.66
C HIS A 208 3.44 -0.88 7.77
N ILE A 209 2.78 -1.10 6.64
CA ILE A 209 1.35 -1.44 6.59
C ILE A 209 1.24 -2.85 6.02
N THR A 210 0.69 -3.76 6.81
CA THR A 210 0.48 -5.16 6.40
C THR A 210 -0.99 -5.53 6.59
N THR A 211 -1.61 -6.08 5.56
CA THR A 211 -3.02 -6.46 5.61
C THR A 211 -3.30 -7.71 4.78
N GLY A 212 -4.23 -8.51 5.24
CA GLY A 212 -4.79 -9.62 4.49
C GLY A 212 -5.75 -9.15 3.38
N ALA A 213 -6.98 -9.65 3.41
CA ALA A 213 -7.98 -9.30 2.40
C ALA A 213 -8.76 -8.03 2.76
N ILE A 214 -8.87 -7.11 1.80
CA ILE A 214 -9.75 -5.94 1.85
C ILE A 214 -10.83 -6.15 0.79
N SER A 215 -12.09 -6.29 1.19
CA SER A 215 -13.17 -6.49 0.20
C SER A 215 -13.57 -5.20 -0.51
N GLY A 216 -13.45 -4.06 0.15
CA GLY A 216 -13.74 -2.72 -0.39
C GLY A 216 -12.56 -2.07 -1.09
N ASN A 217 -12.51 -0.74 -1.06
CA ASN A 217 -11.41 0.07 -1.56
C ASN A 217 -10.30 0.18 -0.52
N ALA A 218 -9.06 0.39 -0.99
CA ALA A 218 -7.90 0.59 -0.12
C ALA A 218 -7.21 1.92 -0.43
N THR A 219 -6.95 2.72 0.61
CA THR A 219 -6.07 3.89 0.53
C THR A 219 -5.03 3.77 1.64
N LEU A 220 -3.82 3.39 1.28
CA LEU A 220 -2.75 3.11 2.23
C LEU A 220 -1.56 4.03 1.96
N HIS A 221 -1.09 4.69 3.01
CA HIS A 221 0.05 5.60 2.92
C HIS A 221 1.05 5.33 4.05
N THR A 222 2.33 5.26 3.70
CA THR A 222 3.43 5.30 4.68
C THR A 222 4.51 6.26 4.23
N GLY A 223 5.12 7.00 5.17
CA GLY A 223 6.22 7.90 4.85
C GLY A 223 7.48 7.16 4.38
N GLY A 224 7.83 6.03 5.01
CA GLY A 224 9.08 5.32 4.71
C GLY A 224 9.00 3.80 4.73
N GLY A 225 7.95 3.22 5.29
CA GLY A 225 7.77 1.77 5.42
C GLY A 225 7.33 1.07 4.14
N HIS A 226 7.14 -0.22 4.23
CA HIS A 226 6.60 -1.05 3.14
C HIS A 226 5.08 -1.17 3.24
N ILE A 227 4.41 -1.35 2.10
CA ILE A 227 2.99 -1.71 2.04
C ILE A 227 2.88 -3.13 1.47
N ARG A 228 2.22 -4.01 2.21
CA ARG A 228 1.96 -5.40 1.81
C ARG A 228 0.49 -5.70 1.95
N VAL A 229 -0.13 -6.14 0.85
CA VAL A 229 -1.56 -6.46 0.79
C VAL A 229 -1.76 -7.79 0.09
N VAL A 230 -2.51 -8.69 0.69
CA VAL A 230 -2.86 -9.97 0.06
C VAL A 230 -3.89 -9.73 -1.05
N SER A 231 -5.04 -9.13 -0.76
CA SER A 231 -6.02 -8.86 -1.81
C SER A 231 -6.85 -7.60 -1.55
N ILE A 232 -7.28 -6.96 -2.64
CA ILE A 232 -8.16 -5.78 -2.62
C ILE A 232 -9.29 -6.04 -3.62
N GLY A 233 -10.54 -6.02 -3.15
CA GLY A 233 -11.72 -6.22 -4.00
C GLY A 233 -12.03 -5.01 -4.89
N GLY A 234 -11.89 -3.82 -4.34
CA GLY A 234 -12.19 -2.54 -4.99
C GLY A 234 -10.97 -1.85 -5.63
N ILE A 235 -10.99 -0.52 -5.59
CA ILE A 235 -9.90 0.32 -6.10
C ILE A 235 -8.81 0.48 -5.03
N ALA A 236 -7.54 0.35 -5.43
CA ALA A 236 -6.39 0.52 -4.59
C ALA A 236 -5.60 1.80 -4.90
N LYS A 237 -5.27 2.55 -3.86
CA LYS A 237 -4.30 3.65 -3.91
C LYS A 237 -3.25 3.45 -2.82
N LEU A 238 -2.02 3.16 -3.22
CA LEU A 238 -0.92 2.79 -2.35
C LEU A 238 0.24 3.75 -2.58
N ASP A 239 0.76 4.34 -1.51
CA ASP A 239 1.84 5.32 -1.60
C ASP A 239 2.86 5.10 -0.49
N THR A 240 4.15 5.01 -0.87
CA THR A 240 5.26 4.99 0.07
C THR A 240 6.17 6.19 -0.20
N GLY A 241 6.14 7.18 0.69
CA GLY A 241 6.77 8.49 0.48
C GLY A 241 8.26 8.45 0.17
N GLU A 242 9.08 7.65 0.88
CA GLU A 242 10.55 7.74 0.75
C GLU A 242 11.23 6.57 0.06
N GLY A 243 10.66 5.40 -0.02
CA GLY A 243 11.35 4.32 -0.72
C GLY A 243 10.97 2.91 -0.30
N GLY A 244 9.90 2.75 0.43
CA GLY A 244 9.37 1.45 0.79
C GLY A 244 8.84 0.69 -0.42
N ASN A 245 8.88 -0.62 -0.32
CA ASN A 245 8.32 -1.49 -1.36
C ASN A 245 6.79 -1.56 -1.25
N ILE A 246 6.14 -1.74 -2.39
CA ILE A 246 4.71 -2.01 -2.47
C ILE A 246 4.51 -3.40 -3.07
N SER A 247 3.82 -4.27 -2.35
CA SER A 247 3.49 -5.62 -2.82
C SER A 247 2.00 -5.88 -2.68
N VAL A 248 1.36 -6.24 -3.80
CA VAL A 248 -0.06 -6.60 -3.86
C VAL A 248 -0.18 -7.91 -4.63
N GLU A 249 -0.73 -8.95 -3.99
CA GLU A 249 -0.92 -10.20 -4.70
C GLU A 249 -2.08 -10.11 -5.69
N LYS A 250 -3.22 -9.54 -5.25
CA LYS A 250 -4.42 -9.46 -6.09
C LYS A 250 -5.17 -8.15 -5.89
N SER A 251 -5.57 -7.52 -6.99
CA SER A 251 -6.50 -6.40 -7.01
C SER A 251 -7.65 -6.69 -7.96
N GLY A 252 -8.89 -6.64 -7.47
CA GLY A 252 -10.09 -6.82 -8.30
C GLY A 252 -10.40 -5.62 -9.17
N GLY A 253 -10.14 -4.42 -8.65
CA GLY A 253 -10.36 -3.14 -9.32
C GLY A 253 -9.09 -2.52 -9.89
N GLY A 254 -9.12 -1.20 -10.08
CA GLY A 254 -7.96 -0.41 -10.49
C GLY A 254 -6.92 -0.29 -9.38
N LEU A 255 -5.63 -0.28 -9.74
CA LEU A 255 -4.51 -0.13 -8.82
C LEU A 255 -3.65 1.07 -9.21
N THR A 256 -3.40 1.96 -8.25
CA THR A 256 -2.37 3.00 -8.33
C THR A 256 -1.35 2.75 -7.22
N ALA A 257 -0.07 2.62 -7.59
CA ALA A 257 1.02 2.37 -6.66
C ALA A 257 2.17 3.33 -6.96
N ASP A 258 2.54 4.15 -5.99
CA ASP A 258 3.59 5.14 -6.11
C ASP A 258 4.64 4.98 -5.01
N THR A 259 5.93 4.97 -5.37
CA THR A 259 7.05 4.97 -4.42
C THR A 259 8.21 5.79 -4.98
N ARG A 260 9.02 6.44 -4.12
CA ARG A 260 10.20 7.17 -4.58
C ARG A 260 11.38 6.26 -4.90
N GLY A 261 11.55 5.15 -4.20
CA GLY A 261 12.77 4.32 -4.36
C GLY A 261 12.53 2.82 -4.32
N GLY A 262 11.41 2.36 -3.81
CA GLY A 262 11.13 0.94 -3.61
C GLY A 262 10.70 0.20 -4.88
N GLN A 263 10.64 -1.11 -4.76
CA GLN A 263 10.06 -1.98 -5.78
C GLN A 263 8.53 -1.98 -5.70
N ILE A 264 7.88 -2.16 -6.85
CA ILE A 264 6.44 -2.38 -6.94
C ILE A 264 6.20 -3.75 -7.54
N GLU A 265 5.53 -4.61 -6.78
CA GLU A 265 5.16 -5.96 -7.22
C GLU A 265 3.64 -6.11 -7.22
N VAL A 266 3.09 -6.47 -8.37
CA VAL A 266 1.65 -6.73 -8.56
C VAL A 266 1.49 -8.13 -9.14
N GLY A 267 0.81 -9.01 -8.43
CA GLY A 267 0.50 -10.35 -8.90
C GLY A 267 -0.58 -10.28 -9.98
N GLU A 268 -1.82 -10.11 -9.59
CA GLU A 268 -2.96 -10.02 -10.52
C GLU A 268 -3.73 -8.71 -10.33
N ALA A 269 -4.05 -8.04 -11.42
CA ALA A 269 -4.93 -6.88 -11.42
C ALA A 269 -6.09 -7.06 -12.41
N GLY A 270 -7.32 -6.96 -11.90
CA GLY A 270 -8.55 -7.05 -12.69
C GLY A 270 -8.85 -5.78 -13.47
N GLY A 271 -8.38 -4.62 -13.02
CA GLY A 271 -8.59 -3.31 -13.63
C GLY A 271 -7.32 -2.65 -14.14
N GLN A 272 -7.39 -1.33 -14.32
CA GLN A 272 -6.26 -0.52 -14.74
C GLN A 272 -5.13 -0.55 -13.70
N VAL A 273 -3.88 -0.67 -14.15
CA VAL A 273 -2.68 -0.55 -13.31
C VAL A 273 -1.92 0.72 -13.65
N ARG A 274 -1.61 1.51 -12.64
CA ARG A 274 -0.67 2.62 -12.71
C ARG A 274 0.37 2.45 -11.62
N ALA A 275 1.62 2.21 -11.99
CA ALA A 275 2.71 2.04 -11.04
C ALA A 275 3.87 2.96 -11.39
N ARG A 276 4.40 3.66 -10.36
CA ARG A 276 5.51 4.59 -10.50
C ARG A 276 6.54 4.39 -9.42
N THR A 277 7.80 4.36 -9.81
CA THR A 277 8.92 4.34 -8.87
C THR A 277 10.07 5.20 -9.36
N GLY A 278 10.77 5.84 -8.42
CA GLY A 278 11.98 6.61 -8.75
C GLY A 278 13.24 5.75 -8.85
N GLY A 279 13.32 4.63 -8.14
CA GLY A 279 14.56 3.85 -8.06
C GLY A 279 14.41 2.36 -8.25
N GLY A 280 13.31 1.77 -7.81
CA GLY A 280 13.08 0.33 -7.84
C GLY A 280 12.57 -0.20 -9.17
N GLY A 281 12.52 -1.50 -9.29
CA GLY A 281 11.87 -2.17 -10.41
C GLY A 281 10.34 -2.25 -10.24
N ILE A 282 9.66 -2.47 -11.35
CA ILE A 282 8.22 -2.73 -11.37
C ILE A 282 7.99 -4.11 -11.97
N ARG A 283 7.25 -4.94 -11.27
CA ARG A 283 6.82 -6.26 -11.74
C ARG A 283 5.30 -6.34 -11.71
N VAL A 284 4.72 -6.68 -12.86
CA VAL A 284 3.29 -6.99 -12.98
C VAL A 284 3.16 -8.36 -13.62
N VAL A 285 2.58 -9.32 -12.88
CA VAL A 285 2.46 -10.69 -13.37
C VAL A 285 1.30 -10.79 -14.36
N ARG A 286 0.11 -10.31 -13.99
CA ARG A 286 -1.07 -10.26 -14.87
C ARG A 286 -1.83 -8.95 -14.69
N SER A 287 -2.24 -8.36 -15.79
CA SER A 287 -3.20 -7.26 -15.81
C SER A 287 -4.27 -7.50 -16.87
N SER A 288 -5.53 -7.34 -16.48
CA SER A 288 -6.67 -7.41 -17.39
C SER A 288 -7.06 -6.06 -17.98
N GLY A 289 -6.63 -4.96 -17.36
CA GLY A 289 -6.90 -3.58 -17.81
C GLY A 289 -5.66 -2.86 -18.34
N PRO A 290 -5.84 -1.63 -18.86
CA PRO A 290 -4.74 -0.80 -19.33
C PRO A 290 -3.67 -0.60 -18.25
N THR A 291 -2.40 -0.72 -18.64
CA THR A 291 -1.26 -0.71 -17.71
C THR A 291 -0.29 0.41 -18.07
N ASN A 292 0.00 1.28 -17.12
CA ASN A 292 0.97 2.36 -17.25
C ASN A 292 2.04 2.24 -16.16
N LEU A 293 3.28 1.94 -16.56
CA LEU A 293 4.40 1.69 -15.66
C LEU A 293 5.52 2.68 -15.94
N GLU A 294 5.98 3.37 -14.91
CA GLU A 294 7.04 4.36 -15.01
C GLU A 294 8.10 4.09 -13.93
N SER A 295 9.32 3.81 -14.35
CA SER A 295 10.48 3.74 -13.44
C SER A 295 11.55 4.73 -13.90
N VAL A 296 12.28 5.35 -12.95
CA VAL A 296 13.41 6.19 -13.33
C VAL A 296 14.67 5.34 -13.50
N ARG A 297 14.94 4.38 -12.61
CA ARG A 297 16.19 3.59 -12.63
C ARG A 297 16.02 2.08 -12.62
N GLY A 298 14.84 1.57 -12.38
CA GLY A 298 14.61 0.14 -12.25
C GLY A 298 14.09 -0.50 -13.54
N SER A 299 14.26 -1.81 -13.62
CA SER A 299 13.71 -2.61 -14.72
C SER A 299 12.23 -2.87 -14.55
N ILE A 300 11.53 -3.03 -15.67
CA ILE A 300 10.10 -3.32 -15.74
C ILE A 300 9.89 -4.73 -16.27
N TYR A 301 9.12 -5.54 -15.57
CA TYR A 301 8.79 -6.91 -15.94
C TYR A 301 7.28 -7.10 -16.04
N LEU A 302 6.82 -7.55 -17.20
CA LEU A 302 5.43 -7.83 -17.53
C LEU A 302 5.30 -9.28 -17.98
N THR A 303 4.52 -10.11 -17.29
CA THR A 303 4.47 -11.55 -17.63
C THR A 303 3.28 -11.92 -18.48
N GLN A 304 2.11 -11.33 -18.29
CA GLN A 304 0.93 -11.55 -19.13
C GLN A 304 0.30 -10.21 -19.49
N VAL A 305 0.60 -9.75 -20.70
CA VAL A 305 0.04 -8.53 -21.25
C VAL A 305 -1.19 -8.87 -22.08
N ASN A 306 -2.37 -8.61 -21.54
CA ASN A 306 -3.65 -8.88 -22.19
C ASN A 306 -4.42 -7.59 -22.55
N SER A 307 -3.81 -6.42 -22.40
CA SER A 307 -4.43 -5.13 -22.68
C SER A 307 -3.37 -4.11 -23.15
N ALA A 308 -3.77 -2.85 -23.36
CA ALA A 308 -2.85 -1.76 -23.65
C ALA A 308 -1.76 -1.63 -22.58
N VAL A 309 -0.51 -1.51 -22.99
CA VAL A 309 0.62 -1.27 -22.10
C VAL A 309 1.41 -0.06 -22.53
N ARG A 310 1.68 0.83 -21.59
CA ARG A 310 2.73 1.82 -21.68
C ARG A 310 3.72 1.59 -20.55
N ALA A 311 4.95 1.25 -20.91
CA ALA A 311 6.02 1.05 -19.93
C ALA A 311 7.21 1.90 -20.31
N SER A 312 7.71 2.71 -19.37
CA SER A 312 8.87 3.57 -19.60
C SER A 312 9.86 3.50 -18.44
N THR A 313 11.14 3.47 -18.77
CA THR A 313 12.24 3.59 -17.82
C THR A 313 13.36 4.45 -18.39
N ASN A 314 14.05 5.22 -17.52
CA ASN A 314 15.22 5.98 -18.00
C ASN A 314 16.49 5.13 -17.96
N ALA A 315 16.67 4.31 -16.88
CA ALA A 315 17.83 3.42 -16.78
C ALA A 315 17.35 2.06 -16.22
N GLY A 316 17.23 1.09 -17.12
CA GLY A 316 16.78 -0.26 -16.80
C GLY A 316 16.14 -0.94 -18.00
N GLY A 317 16.13 -2.26 -17.98
CA GLY A 317 15.53 -3.04 -19.06
C GLY A 317 14.01 -3.16 -18.93
N ILE A 318 13.36 -3.44 -20.05
CA ILE A 318 11.94 -3.80 -20.09
C ILE A 318 11.82 -5.21 -20.64
N THR A 319 11.20 -6.10 -19.90
CA THR A 319 10.88 -7.45 -20.36
C THR A 319 9.36 -7.63 -20.36
N ALA A 320 8.79 -7.95 -21.52
CA ALA A 320 7.36 -8.14 -21.67
C ALA A 320 7.03 -9.46 -22.36
N TRP A 321 6.08 -10.19 -21.79
CA TRP A 321 5.49 -11.38 -22.37
C TRP A 321 4.07 -11.08 -22.82
N LEU A 322 3.84 -11.06 -24.14
CA LEU A 322 2.52 -10.78 -24.67
C LEU A 322 1.62 -12.02 -24.51
N GLY A 323 0.34 -11.77 -24.19
CA GLY A 323 -0.60 -12.86 -23.90
C GLY A 323 -0.91 -13.78 -25.09
N PRO A 324 -1.35 -15.02 -24.82
CA PRO A 324 -1.56 -16.03 -25.86
C PRO A 324 -2.84 -15.85 -26.69
N ASP A 325 -3.68 -14.86 -26.39
CA ASP A 325 -5.06 -14.77 -26.89
C ASP A 325 -5.20 -14.30 -28.35
N GLY A 326 -4.15 -14.46 -29.18
CA GLY A 326 -4.18 -14.25 -30.62
C GLY A 326 -4.32 -12.81 -31.12
N LYS A 327 -4.78 -11.88 -30.29
CA LYS A 327 -4.89 -10.45 -30.58
C LYS A 327 -4.62 -9.60 -29.34
N LEU A 328 -3.85 -8.53 -29.50
CA LEU A 328 -3.81 -7.47 -28.50
C LEU A 328 -5.05 -6.58 -28.70
N PRO A 329 -5.81 -6.29 -27.64
CA PRO A 329 -7.00 -5.44 -27.76
C PRO A 329 -6.65 -3.97 -28.00
N ALA A 330 -5.40 -3.55 -27.73
CA ALA A 330 -4.90 -2.20 -27.94
C ALA A 330 -3.37 -2.18 -28.03
N GLY A 331 -2.80 -1.08 -28.53
CA GLY A 331 -1.38 -0.93 -28.75
C GLY A 331 -0.51 -0.97 -27.48
N CYS A 332 0.73 -1.43 -27.64
CA CYS A 332 1.75 -1.44 -26.59
C CYS A 332 2.89 -0.48 -26.96
N ASP A 333 3.35 0.31 -25.97
CA ASP A 333 4.46 1.25 -26.11
C ASP A 333 5.49 1.02 -25.01
N LEU A 334 6.63 0.47 -25.36
CA LEU A 334 7.73 0.16 -24.45
C LEU A 334 8.92 1.06 -24.77
N HIS A 335 9.32 1.87 -23.79
CA HIS A 335 10.39 2.85 -23.96
C HIS A 335 11.44 2.73 -22.87
N SER A 336 12.70 2.54 -23.25
CA SER A 336 13.85 2.66 -22.35
C SER A 336 14.81 3.75 -22.89
N ALA A 337 15.34 4.61 -22.02
CA ALA A 337 16.40 5.50 -22.46
C ALA A 337 17.76 4.78 -22.46
N ASP A 338 18.07 4.05 -21.37
CA ASP A 338 19.30 3.28 -21.22
C ASP A 338 18.98 1.89 -20.67
N GLY A 339 18.87 0.91 -21.57
CA GLY A 339 18.61 -0.47 -21.22
C GLY A 339 17.92 -1.26 -22.32
N ASP A 340 18.02 -2.57 -22.20
CA ASP A 340 17.53 -3.52 -23.17
C ASP A 340 16.00 -3.68 -23.10
N ILE A 341 15.38 -3.88 -24.26
CA ILE A 341 13.97 -4.26 -24.37
C ILE A 341 13.88 -5.66 -24.92
N VAL A 342 13.29 -6.58 -24.15
CA VAL A 342 13.05 -7.96 -24.56
C VAL A 342 11.56 -8.23 -24.61
N VAL A 343 11.04 -8.62 -25.79
CA VAL A 343 9.64 -8.93 -25.94
C VAL A 343 9.47 -10.36 -26.44
N TYR A 344 8.67 -11.12 -25.70
CA TYR A 344 8.29 -12.48 -26.05
C TYR A 344 6.90 -12.46 -26.70
N ILE A 345 6.83 -12.88 -27.97
CA ILE A 345 5.63 -12.80 -28.80
C ILE A 345 5.15 -14.20 -29.15
N PRO A 346 3.90 -14.59 -28.84
CA PRO A 346 3.31 -15.82 -29.32
C PRO A 346 3.26 -15.87 -30.84
N LYS A 347 3.49 -17.07 -31.41
CA LYS A 347 3.56 -17.27 -32.86
C LYS A 347 2.30 -16.81 -33.60
N GLU A 348 1.14 -17.04 -33.01
CA GLU A 348 -0.18 -16.75 -33.57
C GLU A 348 -0.65 -15.30 -33.39
N LEU A 349 0.08 -14.49 -32.63
CA LEU A 349 -0.34 -13.15 -32.29
C LEU A 349 -0.37 -12.22 -33.51
N GLN A 350 -1.51 -11.57 -33.75
CA GLN A 350 -1.70 -10.57 -34.80
C GLN A 350 -1.28 -9.21 -34.30
N LEU A 351 -0.24 -8.61 -34.86
CA LEU A 351 0.23 -7.28 -34.50
C LEU A 351 1.12 -6.64 -35.58
N THR A 352 1.27 -5.32 -35.47
CA THR A 352 2.23 -4.55 -36.25
C THR A 352 3.38 -4.14 -35.33
N ILE A 353 4.61 -4.43 -35.75
CA ILE A 353 5.82 -4.10 -34.97
C ILE A 353 6.47 -2.85 -35.54
N ASP A 354 6.83 -1.92 -34.67
CA ASP A 354 7.63 -0.73 -34.97
C ASP A 354 8.70 -0.60 -33.87
N ALA A 355 9.90 -1.10 -34.13
CA ALA A 355 11.04 -1.10 -33.21
C ALA A 355 12.14 -0.18 -33.69
N ALA A 356 12.77 0.60 -32.80
CA ALA A 356 13.92 1.44 -33.14
C ALA A 356 14.89 1.60 -31.97
N ILE A 357 16.19 1.56 -32.29
CA ILE A 357 17.32 1.91 -31.45
C ILE A 357 17.90 3.22 -32.00
N GLN A 358 18.02 4.26 -31.15
CA GLN A 358 18.50 5.58 -31.62
C GLN A 358 20.02 5.66 -31.72
N GLN A 359 20.77 5.01 -30.83
CA GLN A 359 22.23 4.93 -30.85
C GLN A 359 22.63 3.48 -31.18
N GLY A 360 22.50 3.12 -32.47
CA GLY A 360 22.64 1.74 -32.92
C GLY A 360 24.08 1.29 -33.24
N GLU A 361 25.12 2.09 -32.98
CA GLU A 361 26.51 1.74 -33.31
C GLU A 361 27.00 0.55 -32.49
N ASP A 362 26.73 0.55 -31.18
CA ASP A 362 27.14 -0.50 -30.23
C ASP A 362 26.00 -1.42 -29.81
N HIS A 363 24.78 -1.20 -30.33
CA HIS A 363 23.57 -1.91 -29.93
C HIS A 363 22.97 -2.72 -31.07
N ARG A 364 22.32 -3.84 -30.72
CA ARG A 364 21.77 -4.79 -31.67
C ARG A 364 20.26 -4.91 -31.57
N LEU A 365 19.61 -4.90 -32.71
CA LEU A 365 18.22 -5.28 -32.85
C LEU A 365 18.17 -6.72 -33.38
N VAL A 366 17.80 -7.66 -32.51
CA VAL A 366 17.72 -9.08 -32.83
C VAL A 366 16.26 -9.49 -32.95
N VAL A 367 15.92 -10.04 -34.09
CA VAL A 367 14.57 -10.53 -34.38
C VAL A 367 14.66 -12.03 -34.58
N ASP A 368 13.74 -12.77 -33.95
CA ASP A 368 13.60 -14.21 -34.21
C ASP A 368 13.37 -14.46 -35.70
N PRO A 369 14.12 -15.39 -36.34
CA PRO A 369 14.01 -15.65 -37.77
C PRO A 369 12.61 -16.07 -38.23
N ALA A 370 11.76 -16.56 -37.34
CA ALA A 370 10.38 -16.91 -37.64
C ALA A 370 9.48 -15.68 -37.93
N PHE A 371 9.94 -14.49 -37.60
CA PHE A 371 9.15 -13.27 -37.83
C PHE A 371 9.63 -12.54 -39.10
N PRO A 372 8.76 -12.25 -40.08
CA PRO A 372 9.11 -11.64 -41.36
C PRO A 372 9.29 -10.10 -41.19
N LEU A 373 10.16 -9.69 -40.32
CA LEU A 373 10.45 -8.27 -40.08
C LEU A 373 11.65 -7.81 -40.92
N LYS A 374 11.55 -6.61 -41.48
CA LYS A 374 12.67 -5.99 -42.20
C LYS A 374 13.46 -5.14 -41.23
N VAL A 375 14.76 -5.43 -41.10
CA VAL A 375 15.71 -4.60 -40.34
C VAL A 375 16.38 -3.63 -41.30
N SER A 376 16.37 -2.34 -40.99
CA SER A 376 17.03 -1.28 -41.75
C SER A 376 17.97 -0.47 -40.84
N TYR A 377 18.94 0.15 -41.47
CA TYR A 377 19.96 1.00 -40.84
C TYR A 377 19.93 2.35 -41.50
N ASP A 378 19.63 3.40 -40.75
CA ASP A 378 19.57 4.76 -41.23
C ASP A 378 20.72 5.58 -40.59
N ASP A 379 21.66 6.09 -41.40
CA ASP A 379 22.69 6.97 -40.88
C ASP A 379 22.14 8.40 -40.76
N VAL A 380 22.21 8.93 -39.55
CA VAL A 380 21.74 10.29 -39.24
C VAL A 380 22.90 11.27 -39.36
N SER A 381 22.61 12.51 -39.77
CA SER A 381 23.60 13.56 -40.12
C SER A 381 24.61 13.92 -39.01
N ASN A 382 24.52 13.38 -37.82
CA ASN A 382 25.44 13.61 -36.70
C ASN A 382 26.35 12.40 -36.37
N GLY A 383 26.48 11.41 -37.27
CA GLY A 383 27.31 10.23 -37.07
C GLY A 383 26.64 9.14 -36.21
N SER A 384 25.43 9.33 -35.73
CA SER A 384 24.69 8.25 -35.04
C SER A 384 23.90 7.42 -36.04
N ARG A 385 23.87 6.11 -35.81
CA ARG A 385 23.13 5.15 -36.63
C ARG A 385 21.82 4.77 -35.91
N VAL A 386 20.69 4.87 -36.60
CA VAL A 386 19.39 4.37 -36.12
C VAL A 386 19.14 3.00 -36.73
N VAL A 387 18.88 2.01 -35.88
CA VAL A 387 18.46 0.67 -36.29
C VAL A 387 16.96 0.54 -36.13
N ARG A 388 16.26 0.10 -37.17
CA ARG A 388 14.81 -0.08 -37.17
C ARG A 388 14.44 -1.49 -37.59
N ALA A 389 13.36 -2.02 -36.99
CA ALA A 389 12.67 -3.20 -37.49
C ALA A 389 11.17 -2.90 -37.55
N ALA A 390 10.59 -3.12 -38.73
CA ALA A 390 9.16 -2.90 -38.94
C ALA A 390 8.55 -4.04 -39.78
N GLY A 391 7.30 -4.33 -39.50
CA GLY A 391 6.53 -5.33 -40.24
C GLY A 391 5.26 -5.75 -39.53
N THR A 392 4.52 -6.66 -40.16
CA THR A 392 3.26 -7.18 -39.65
C THR A 392 3.38 -8.66 -39.39
N LEU A 393 2.80 -9.16 -38.32
CA LEU A 393 2.70 -10.56 -37.99
C LEU A 393 1.25 -11.01 -38.14
N ASN A 394 1.05 -12.18 -38.83
CA ASN A 394 -0.26 -12.82 -38.97
C ASN A 394 -1.38 -11.91 -39.50
N GLY A 395 -1.06 -11.07 -40.50
CA GLY A 395 -2.02 -10.14 -41.11
C GLY A 395 -2.10 -8.75 -40.48
N GLY A 396 -1.28 -8.49 -39.47
CA GLY A 396 -1.26 -7.21 -38.77
C GLY A 396 -2.33 -7.07 -37.70
N GLY A 397 -2.25 -5.99 -36.96
CA GLY A 397 -3.13 -5.67 -35.82
C GLY A 397 -2.65 -4.41 -35.12
N GLU A 398 -2.93 -4.31 -33.85
CA GLU A 398 -2.48 -3.20 -32.98
C GLU A 398 -0.97 -3.05 -32.99
N VAL A 399 -0.49 -1.83 -32.75
CA VAL A 399 0.93 -1.50 -32.85
C VAL A 399 1.67 -1.83 -31.57
N LEU A 400 2.71 -2.65 -31.69
CA LEU A 400 3.75 -2.81 -30.67
C LEU A 400 4.91 -1.87 -31.02
N ARG A 401 5.05 -0.79 -30.23
CA ARG A 401 6.13 0.18 -30.38
C ARG A 401 7.22 -0.11 -29.38
N LEU A 402 8.44 -0.32 -29.84
CA LEU A 402 9.63 -0.54 -29.02
C LEU A 402 10.65 0.55 -29.32
N ARG A 403 11.08 1.29 -28.29
CA ARG A 403 12.03 2.38 -28.42
C ARG A 403 13.10 2.30 -27.35
N THR A 404 14.35 2.28 -27.74
CA THR A 404 15.47 2.54 -26.84
C THR A 404 16.44 3.56 -27.43
N VAL A 405 17.08 4.34 -26.56
CA VAL A 405 18.14 5.25 -27.00
C VAL A 405 19.46 4.50 -27.03
N ALA A 406 19.85 3.93 -25.87
CA ALA A 406 21.06 3.12 -25.69
C ALA A 406 20.67 1.79 -25.05
N GLY A 407 20.66 0.72 -25.85
CA GLY A 407 20.29 -0.62 -25.42
C GLY A 407 19.91 -1.51 -26.59
N ASN A 408 19.86 -2.81 -26.34
CA ASN A 408 19.49 -3.81 -27.36
C ASN A 408 17.96 -3.98 -27.37
N ILE A 409 17.44 -4.35 -28.55
CA ILE A 409 16.06 -4.81 -28.67
C ILE A 409 16.09 -6.28 -29.11
N GLN A 410 15.40 -7.14 -28.37
CA GLN A 410 15.23 -8.55 -28.71
C GLN A 410 13.74 -8.86 -28.87
N ILE A 411 13.37 -9.37 -30.05
CA ILE A 411 12.03 -9.80 -30.37
C ILE A 411 12.09 -11.31 -30.52
N VAL A 412 11.53 -12.03 -29.56
CA VAL A 412 11.68 -13.48 -29.42
C VAL A 412 10.33 -14.15 -29.57
N MET A 413 10.29 -15.24 -30.35
CA MET A 413 9.10 -16.08 -30.40
C MET A 413 8.94 -16.85 -29.08
N SER A 414 7.75 -16.79 -28.50
CA SER A 414 7.40 -17.58 -27.31
C SER A 414 6.39 -18.68 -27.66
N ASP A 415 6.51 -19.81 -27.00
CA ASP A 415 5.46 -20.83 -26.99
C ASP A 415 4.60 -20.69 -25.71
N ALA A 416 3.34 -21.10 -25.82
CA ALA A 416 2.38 -20.99 -24.72
C ALA A 416 2.80 -21.80 -23.46
N ASN A 417 3.50 -22.92 -23.64
CA ASN A 417 3.95 -23.75 -22.52
C ASN A 417 5.04 -23.08 -21.71
N ARG A 418 6.01 -22.46 -22.37
CA ARG A 418 7.09 -21.71 -21.72
C ARG A 418 6.55 -20.51 -20.97
N GLN A 419 5.60 -19.80 -21.56
CA GLN A 419 4.93 -18.67 -20.93
C GLN A 419 4.16 -19.09 -19.68
N LEU A 420 3.42 -20.20 -19.75
CA LEU A 420 2.69 -20.75 -18.61
C LEU A 420 3.63 -21.21 -17.47
N GLN A 421 4.78 -21.78 -17.80
CA GLN A 421 5.80 -22.17 -16.81
C GLN A 421 6.38 -20.96 -16.09
N VAL A 422 6.72 -19.90 -16.82
CA VAL A 422 7.23 -18.65 -16.22
C VAL A 422 6.17 -18.02 -15.32
N TYR A 423 4.92 -17.97 -15.78
CA TYR A 423 3.80 -17.46 -14.96
C TYR A 423 3.64 -18.25 -13.66
N LYS A 424 3.57 -19.58 -13.75
CA LYS A 424 3.44 -20.44 -12.55
C LYS A 424 4.58 -20.23 -11.57
N LEU A 425 5.81 -20.17 -12.05
CA LEU A 425 6.98 -19.95 -11.20
C LEU A 425 6.93 -18.61 -10.47
N GLN A 426 6.48 -17.56 -11.16
CA GLN A 426 6.35 -16.24 -10.54
C GLN A 426 5.22 -16.18 -9.51
N MET A 427 4.09 -16.82 -9.79
CA MET A 427 2.99 -16.92 -8.82
C MET A 427 3.40 -17.74 -7.60
N ASP A 428 4.10 -18.87 -7.77
CA ASP A 428 4.63 -19.66 -6.66
C ASP A 428 5.62 -18.86 -5.79
N GLN A 429 6.45 -18.03 -6.41
CA GLN A 429 7.38 -17.16 -5.67
C GLN A 429 6.64 -16.09 -4.86
N LEU A 430 5.61 -15.47 -5.44
CA LEU A 430 4.76 -14.52 -4.73
C LEU A 430 4.04 -15.19 -3.55
N GLN A 431 3.43 -16.35 -3.77
CA GLN A 431 2.75 -17.10 -2.71
C GLN A 431 3.69 -17.50 -1.57
N LYS A 432 4.91 -17.96 -1.87
CA LYS A 432 5.91 -18.28 -0.84
C LYS A 432 6.27 -17.06 0.00
N ARG A 433 6.49 -15.91 -0.62
CA ARG A 433 6.74 -14.65 0.11
C ARG A 433 5.58 -14.25 1.00
N LEU A 434 4.35 -14.50 0.58
CA LEU A 434 3.16 -14.21 1.39
C LEU A 434 3.05 -15.12 2.61
N VAL A 435 3.33 -16.42 2.42
CA VAL A 435 3.38 -17.38 3.54
C VAL A 435 4.47 -16.98 4.55
N GLU A 436 5.63 -16.53 4.07
CA GLU A 436 6.69 -15.99 4.94
C GLU A 436 6.21 -14.75 5.70
N ILE A 437 5.52 -13.83 5.03
CA ILE A 437 4.94 -12.63 5.65
C ILE A 437 3.88 -12.99 6.69
N GLN A 438 3.00 -13.94 6.39
CA GLN A 438 1.99 -14.42 7.35
C GLN A 438 2.67 -15.06 8.57
N LYS A 439 3.73 -15.82 8.37
CA LYS A 439 4.48 -16.43 9.46
C LYS A 439 5.22 -15.39 10.31
N GLU A 440 5.86 -14.39 9.69
CA GLU A 440 6.44 -13.25 10.41
C GLU A 440 5.38 -12.50 11.23
N PHE A 441 4.17 -12.42 10.72
CA PHE A 441 3.02 -11.84 11.40
C PHE A 441 2.61 -12.66 12.64
N GLU A 442 2.46 -13.98 12.48
CA GLU A 442 2.13 -14.89 13.58
C GLU A 442 3.23 -14.93 14.66
N GLU A 443 4.50 -14.84 14.25
CA GLU A 443 5.64 -14.79 15.17
C GLU A 443 5.72 -13.46 15.92
N GLN A 444 5.36 -12.33 15.31
CA GLN A 444 5.31 -11.03 15.98
C GLN A 444 4.17 -10.97 17.00
N THR A 445 2.98 -11.45 16.64
CA THR A 445 1.85 -11.52 17.59
C THR A 445 2.10 -12.51 18.73
N SER A 446 2.73 -13.66 18.46
CA SER A 446 3.04 -14.67 19.50
C SER A 446 4.20 -14.28 20.42
N ASN A 447 5.16 -13.47 19.95
CA ASN A 447 6.25 -12.96 20.78
C ASN A 447 5.80 -11.83 21.71
N ASP A 448 4.78 -11.06 21.34
CA ASP A 448 4.15 -10.12 22.24
C ASP A 448 3.36 -10.84 23.33
N ASP A 449 2.60 -11.90 23.00
CA ASP A 449 1.88 -12.73 24.00
C ASP A 449 2.83 -13.50 24.94
N SER A 450 4.02 -13.89 24.50
CA SER A 450 4.98 -14.65 25.35
C SER A 450 5.78 -13.76 26.30
N LYS A 451 5.91 -12.48 26.04
CA LYS A 451 6.54 -11.52 26.96
C LYS A 451 5.63 -11.11 28.11
N ASP A 452 4.32 -11.25 27.94
CA ASP A 452 3.33 -10.95 28.97
C ASP A 452 3.04 -12.12 29.93
N SER A 453 3.60 -13.32 29.67
CA SER A 453 3.35 -14.54 30.49
C SER A 453 4.54 -14.96 31.38
N ASN A 454 5.60 -14.19 31.46
CA ASN A 454 6.72 -14.35 32.39
C ASN A 454 6.90 -13.05 33.20
#